data_fcb7ff8f1dc19c1f21af03ce710dde93
#
_entry.id   fcb7ff8f1dc19c1f21af03ce710dde93
#
_cell.length_a   1.000
_cell.length_b   1.000
_cell.length_c   1.000
_cell.angle_alpha   90.00
_cell.angle_beta   90.00
_cell.angle_gamma   90.00
#
_symmetry.space_group_name_H-M   'P 1'
#
loop_
_entity.id
_entity.type
_entity.pdbx_description
1 polymer ?
#
loop_
_entity_poly.entity_id
_entity_poly.type
_entity_poly.pdbx_seq_one_letter_code
_entity_poly.pdbx_strand_id
1 'polypeptide(L)'
;MDKYASKLISKGYKDIVTTNLNLLKSIHQTTKRYRILHDRTEDVFYLRAIISLSNYHNYDNNIAILVGLVTLHNEMKKGEVTYDLKLCEYNESFIRMFFESSEVTILKKVGSVKNIIEISNDEIKREALKFSGVCSIIFTYKNLEKELFIKPHEIKSKILSIKHNQVPKTAIEELDNIKNSEKVHKELFDDISKISEIKNPEQIKFLIKRKVEKAKSEEIKRYKTEILRELTNNTVSNIIELLNVFKKIELLANEDIETTEYLRFIMYQALIEKR
;
A
#
# COMPACT_ATOMS: atom_id res chain seq x y z
N MET A 1 15.06 -24.31 -14.66
CA MET A 1 14.11 -25.17 -13.92
C MET A 1 14.80 -26.37 -13.27
N ASP A 2 15.64 -27.09 -13.99
CA ASP A 2 16.28 -28.33 -13.52
C ASP A 2 17.16 -28.16 -12.26
N LYS A 3 17.88 -27.07 -12.14
CA LYS A 3 18.74 -26.81 -10.97
C LYS A 3 17.94 -26.66 -9.66
N TYR A 4 16.79 -26.01 -9.69
CA TYR A 4 15.92 -25.86 -8.52
C TYR A 4 15.13 -27.13 -8.21
N ALA A 5 14.61 -27.81 -9.25
CA ALA A 5 13.93 -29.09 -9.09
C ALA A 5 14.86 -30.15 -8.47
N SER A 6 16.10 -30.24 -8.97
CA SER A 6 17.12 -31.16 -8.41
C SER A 6 17.43 -30.83 -6.94
N LYS A 7 17.51 -29.56 -6.59
CA LYS A 7 17.77 -29.14 -5.21
C LYS A 7 16.57 -29.42 -4.27
N LEU A 8 15.34 -29.26 -4.73
CA LEU A 8 14.15 -29.64 -3.98
C LEU A 8 14.05 -31.14 -3.78
N ILE A 9 14.36 -31.93 -4.81
CA ILE A 9 14.41 -33.41 -4.74
C ILE A 9 15.45 -33.87 -3.72
N SER A 10 16.65 -33.28 -3.72
CA SER A 10 17.70 -33.61 -2.76
C SER A 10 17.34 -33.31 -1.30
N LYS A 11 16.36 -32.42 -1.09
CA LYS A 11 15.83 -32.06 0.24
C LYS A 11 14.59 -32.85 0.65
N GLY A 12 14.24 -33.95 -0.04
CA GLY A 12 13.13 -34.83 0.32
C GLY A 12 11.78 -34.46 -0.28
N TYR A 13 11.69 -33.40 -1.10
CA TYR A 13 10.42 -33.01 -1.77
C TYR A 13 10.19 -33.71 -3.10
N LYS A 14 10.77 -34.95 -3.26
CA LYS A 14 10.72 -35.69 -4.51
C LYS A 14 9.31 -35.91 -5.06
N ASP A 15 8.39 -36.34 -4.21
CA ASP A 15 7.02 -36.65 -4.65
C ASP A 15 6.26 -35.40 -5.10
N ILE A 16 6.39 -34.29 -4.35
CA ILE A 16 5.77 -33.01 -4.70
C ILE A 16 6.33 -32.50 -6.01
N VAL A 17 7.66 -32.51 -6.17
CA VAL A 17 8.32 -32.04 -7.40
C VAL A 17 7.97 -32.95 -8.57
N THR A 18 7.98 -34.28 -8.38
CA THR A 18 7.67 -35.24 -9.45
C THR A 18 6.21 -35.16 -9.88
N THR A 19 5.27 -35.03 -8.93
CA THR A 19 3.85 -34.84 -9.24
C THR A 19 3.62 -33.56 -10.02
N ASN A 20 4.19 -32.47 -9.55
CA ASN A 20 4.05 -31.17 -10.23
C ASN A 20 4.76 -31.14 -11.57
N LEU A 21 5.93 -31.77 -11.72
CA LEU A 21 6.61 -31.90 -13.02
C LEU A 21 5.83 -32.77 -14.00
N ASN A 22 5.18 -33.84 -13.56
CA ASN A 22 4.34 -34.68 -14.41
C ASN A 22 3.05 -33.96 -14.82
N LEU A 23 2.43 -33.22 -13.92
CA LEU A 23 1.31 -32.34 -14.21
C LEU A 23 1.71 -31.27 -15.22
N LEU A 24 2.90 -30.72 -15.12
CA LEU A 24 3.47 -29.75 -16.04
C LEU A 24 3.84 -30.33 -17.39
N LYS A 25 4.26 -31.59 -17.44
CA LYS A 25 4.52 -32.30 -18.71
C LYS A 25 3.23 -32.59 -19.47
N SER A 26 2.10 -32.71 -18.81
CA SER A 26 0.78 -32.90 -19.43
C SER A 26 0.14 -31.61 -19.92
N ILE A 27 0.57 -30.46 -19.40
CA ILE A 27 0.13 -29.12 -19.83
C ILE A 27 1.29 -28.53 -20.63
N HIS A 28 1.11 -28.16 -21.89
CA HIS A 28 2.16 -27.63 -22.79
C HIS A 28 3.19 -26.77 -22.04
N GLN A 29 4.38 -27.31 -21.84
CA GLN A 29 5.34 -27.01 -20.77
C GLN A 29 6.00 -25.64 -20.84
N THR A 30 5.94 -24.97 -21.97
CA THR A 30 6.65 -23.71 -22.23
C THR A 30 5.94 -22.49 -21.69
N THR A 31 4.76 -22.65 -21.08
CA THR A 31 3.86 -21.53 -20.77
C THR A 31 3.85 -21.09 -19.32
N LYS A 32 4.60 -21.74 -18.42
CA LYS A 32 4.57 -21.45 -17.00
C LYS A 32 5.95 -21.08 -16.44
N ARG A 33 5.97 -20.08 -15.53
CA ARG A 33 7.09 -19.74 -14.66
C ARG A 33 6.71 -19.95 -13.21
N TYR A 34 7.70 -20.30 -12.40
CA TYR A 34 7.56 -20.48 -10.96
C TYR A 34 8.30 -19.37 -10.24
N ARG A 35 7.63 -18.72 -9.32
CA ARG A 35 8.26 -17.82 -8.34
C ARG A 35 8.53 -18.63 -7.09
N ILE A 36 9.79 -18.74 -6.73
CA ILE A 36 10.25 -19.51 -5.58
C ILE A 36 11.00 -18.57 -4.65
N LEU A 37 10.55 -18.49 -3.41
CA LEU A 37 11.29 -17.86 -2.33
C LEU A 37 12.25 -18.91 -1.75
N HIS A 38 13.53 -18.54 -1.63
CA HIS A 38 14.51 -19.33 -0.91
C HIS A 38 14.84 -18.66 0.42
N ASP A 39 14.33 -19.21 1.50
CA ASP A 39 14.80 -18.87 2.84
C ASP A 39 16.22 -19.40 3.02
N ARG A 40 17.18 -18.50 3.04
CA ARG A 40 18.60 -18.86 3.15
C ARG A 40 18.99 -19.30 4.55
N THR A 41 18.25 -18.88 5.56
CA THR A 41 18.51 -19.20 6.97
C THR A 41 18.16 -20.64 7.25
N GLU A 42 16.93 -21.04 6.87
CA GLU A 42 16.42 -22.40 7.04
C GLU A 42 16.76 -23.31 5.85
N ASP A 43 17.32 -22.74 4.77
CA ASP A 43 17.56 -23.39 3.48
C ASP A 43 16.32 -24.09 2.90
N VAL A 44 15.16 -23.45 3.05
CA VAL A 44 13.85 -23.93 2.60
C VAL A 44 13.39 -23.16 1.37
N PHE A 45 12.72 -23.85 0.46
CA PHE A 45 12.16 -23.28 -0.76
C PHE A 45 10.63 -23.25 -0.70
N TYR A 46 10.05 -22.08 -0.83
CA TYR A 46 8.60 -21.89 -0.87
C TYR A 46 8.15 -21.55 -2.29
N LEU A 47 7.19 -22.30 -2.84
CA LEU A 47 6.55 -21.94 -4.10
C LEU A 47 5.54 -20.80 -3.84
N ARG A 48 5.86 -19.62 -4.33
CA ARG A 48 5.05 -18.41 -4.11
C ARG A 48 4.00 -18.20 -5.19
N ALA A 49 4.32 -18.49 -6.45
CA ALA A 49 3.39 -18.36 -7.55
C ALA A 49 3.75 -19.21 -8.76
N ILE A 50 2.72 -19.54 -9.54
CA ILE A 50 2.82 -20.15 -10.86
C ILE A 50 2.21 -19.15 -11.86
N ILE A 51 3.03 -18.63 -12.77
CA ILE A 51 2.62 -17.56 -13.70
C ILE A 51 2.72 -18.01 -15.15
N SER A 52 1.81 -17.52 -15.99
CA SER A 52 1.82 -17.80 -17.43
C SER A 52 2.87 -16.95 -18.14
N LEU A 53 3.70 -17.57 -18.97
CA LEU A 53 4.69 -16.86 -19.77
C LEU A 53 4.07 -16.00 -20.88
N SER A 54 2.94 -16.42 -21.43
CA SER A 54 2.28 -15.73 -22.55
C SER A 54 1.57 -14.44 -22.13
N ASN A 55 1.12 -14.37 -20.85
CA ASN A 55 0.26 -13.30 -20.36
C ASN A 55 0.86 -12.53 -19.17
N TYR A 56 2.15 -12.72 -18.90
CA TYR A 56 2.81 -12.06 -17.80
C TYR A 56 4.12 -11.44 -18.21
N HIS A 57 4.19 -10.13 -18.11
CA HIS A 57 5.43 -9.39 -18.22
C HIS A 57 6.03 -9.22 -16.82
N ASN A 58 7.35 -9.37 -16.75
CA ASN A 58 8.05 -9.37 -15.48
C ASN A 58 8.27 -7.95 -14.99
N TYR A 59 7.26 -7.39 -14.32
CA TYR A 59 7.39 -6.17 -13.54
C TYR A 59 7.67 -6.57 -12.08
N ASP A 60 8.87 -7.09 -11.83
CA ASP A 60 9.32 -7.37 -10.45
C ASP A 60 9.58 -6.07 -9.68
N ASN A 61 9.80 -6.18 -8.37
CA ASN A 61 9.96 -5.01 -7.52
C ASN A 61 11.13 -4.12 -7.93
N ASN A 62 12.22 -4.70 -8.44
CA ASN A 62 13.37 -3.90 -8.93
C ASN A 62 13.01 -3.06 -10.14
N ILE A 63 12.27 -3.63 -11.10
CA ILE A 63 11.76 -2.90 -12.27
C ILE A 63 10.73 -1.85 -11.83
N ALA A 64 9.83 -2.20 -10.91
CA ALA A 64 8.84 -1.28 -10.37
C ALA A 64 9.48 -0.07 -9.69
N ILE A 65 10.53 -0.30 -8.87
CA ILE A 65 11.32 0.77 -8.24
C ILE A 65 11.96 1.66 -9.30
N LEU A 66 12.67 1.07 -10.26
CA LEU A 66 13.35 1.84 -11.31
C LEU A 66 12.37 2.69 -12.12
N VAL A 67 11.28 2.09 -12.58
CA VAL A 67 10.24 2.76 -13.35
C VAL A 67 9.61 3.88 -12.53
N GLY A 68 9.32 3.62 -11.25
CA GLY A 68 8.78 4.61 -10.33
C GLY A 68 9.70 5.82 -10.15
N LEU A 69 10.97 5.57 -9.85
CA LEU A 69 11.96 6.63 -9.64
C LEU A 69 12.21 7.47 -10.90
N VAL A 70 12.32 6.82 -12.07
CA VAL A 70 12.49 7.53 -13.35
C VAL A 70 11.26 8.38 -13.68
N THR A 71 10.07 7.85 -13.45
CA THR A 71 8.82 8.59 -13.70
C THR A 71 8.73 9.84 -12.83
N LEU A 72 8.94 9.71 -11.52
CA LEU A 72 8.93 10.84 -10.60
C LEU A 72 10.05 11.85 -10.91
N HIS A 73 11.25 11.39 -11.23
CA HIS A 73 12.35 12.26 -11.62
C HIS A 73 12.01 13.09 -12.87
N ASN A 74 11.37 12.48 -13.87
CA ASN A 74 10.96 13.19 -15.06
C ASN A 74 9.86 14.23 -14.76
N GLU A 75 8.94 13.94 -13.84
CA GLU A 75 7.94 14.94 -13.39
C GLU A 75 8.59 16.08 -12.63
N MET A 76 9.52 15.80 -11.70
CA MET A 76 10.26 16.84 -10.98
C MET A 76 11.03 17.78 -11.92
N LYS A 77 11.54 17.27 -13.05
CA LYS A 77 12.21 18.12 -14.05
C LYS A 77 11.26 19.07 -14.80
N LYS A 78 9.98 18.77 -14.87
CA LYS A 78 8.98 19.59 -15.57
C LYS A 78 8.38 20.68 -14.67
N GLY A 79 8.42 20.49 -13.35
CA GLY A 79 7.76 21.35 -12.37
C GLY A 79 8.69 21.88 -11.29
N GLU A 80 8.13 22.71 -10.40
CA GLU A 80 8.83 23.23 -9.23
C GLU A 80 8.73 22.31 -8.00
N VAL A 81 7.88 21.26 -8.08
CA VAL A 81 7.63 20.35 -6.98
C VAL A 81 8.68 19.24 -6.95
N THR A 82 9.27 19.02 -5.78
CA THR A 82 10.16 17.89 -5.54
C THR A 82 9.47 16.84 -4.69
N TYR A 83 9.93 15.60 -4.83
CA TYR A 83 9.45 14.44 -4.08
C TYR A 83 10.62 13.74 -3.41
N ASP A 84 10.51 13.51 -2.10
CA ASP A 84 11.49 12.79 -1.31
C ASP A 84 10.90 11.46 -0.82
N LEU A 85 11.73 10.40 -0.79
CA LEU A 85 11.29 9.11 -0.24
C LEU A 85 11.11 9.23 1.28
N LYS A 86 9.87 9.13 1.72
CA LYS A 86 9.48 9.24 3.14
C LYS A 86 9.48 7.90 3.86
N LEU A 87 8.94 6.88 3.20
CA LEU A 87 8.72 5.57 3.79
C LEU A 87 8.81 4.50 2.70
N CYS A 88 9.40 3.37 3.03
CA CYS A 88 9.37 2.17 2.22
C CYS A 88 8.92 1.00 3.09
N GLU A 89 7.82 0.39 2.71
CA GLU A 89 7.28 -0.83 3.31
C GLU A 89 7.49 -1.98 2.32
N TYR A 90 7.97 -3.12 2.80
CA TYR A 90 8.15 -4.28 1.93
C TYR A 90 7.95 -5.58 2.71
N ASN A 91 7.52 -6.59 2.00
CA ASN A 91 7.53 -7.98 2.46
C ASN A 91 8.09 -8.89 1.36
N GLU A 92 7.90 -10.19 1.48
CA GLU A 92 8.47 -11.21 0.58
C GLU A 92 8.21 -10.98 -0.92
N SER A 93 7.12 -10.31 -1.31
CA SER A 93 6.73 -10.13 -2.72
C SER A 93 6.23 -8.72 -3.04
N PHE A 94 5.84 -8.00 -2.02
CA PHE A 94 5.19 -6.71 -2.13
C PHE A 94 6.11 -5.59 -1.69
N ILE A 95 6.10 -4.49 -2.45
CA ILE A 95 6.77 -3.25 -2.09
C ILE A 95 5.81 -2.08 -2.19
N ARG A 96 5.97 -1.14 -1.27
CA ARG A 96 5.25 0.14 -1.24
C ARG A 96 6.21 1.25 -0.87
N MET A 97 6.30 2.27 -1.69
CA MET A 97 7.14 3.44 -1.48
C MET A 97 6.27 4.69 -1.45
N PHE A 98 6.51 5.55 -0.47
CA PHE A 98 5.80 6.81 -0.28
C PHE A 98 6.73 7.98 -0.57
N PHE A 99 6.43 8.74 -1.59
CA PHE A 99 7.19 9.91 -2.00
C PHE A 99 6.42 11.17 -1.61
N GLU A 100 6.94 11.89 -0.64
CA GLU A 100 6.35 13.10 -0.08
C GLU A 100 6.72 14.32 -0.91
N SER A 101 5.72 15.12 -1.25
CA SER A 101 5.90 16.41 -1.93
C SER A 101 6.55 17.44 -1.01
N SER A 102 7.41 18.29 -1.57
CA SER A 102 7.95 19.47 -0.87
C SER A 102 6.90 20.53 -0.54
N GLU A 103 5.75 20.49 -1.22
CA GLU A 103 4.66 21.42 -0.98
C GLU A 103 3.91 21.09 0.30
N VAL A 104 3.65 22.12 1.11
CA VAL A 104 2.89 22.03 2.36
C VAL A 104 1.67 22.93 2.28
N THR A 105 0.50 22.37 2.50
CA THR A 105 -0.75 23.13 2.54
C THR A 105 -1.28 23.23 3.96
N ILE A 106 -1.62 24.44 4.41
CA ILE A 106 -2.14 24.67 5.77
C ILE A 106 -3.59 24.22 5.86
N LEU A 107 -3.88 23.39 6.85
CA LEU A 107 -5.23 22.95 7.22
C LEU A 107 -5.64 23.66 8.52
N LYS A 108 -6.49 24.67 8.40
CA LYS A 108 -6.92 25.52 9.54
C LYS A 108 -7.40 24.67 10.73
N LYS A 109 -6.96 25.00 11.93
CA LYS A 109 -7.31 24.33 13.22
C LYS A 109 -6.82 22.88 13.36
N VAL A 110 -6.15 22.33 12.37
CA VAL A 110 -5.68 20.94 12.39
C VAL A 110 -4.16 20.87 12.32
N GLY A 111 -3.54 21.58 11.37
CA GLY A 111 -2.11 21.56 11.14
C GLY A 111 -1.78 21.81 9.68
N SER A 112 -1.06 20.88 9.05
CA SER A 112 -0.74 20.96 7.62
C SER A 112 -0.95 19.61 6.94
N VAL A 113 -1.02 19.65 5.61
CA VAL A 113 -1.17 18.49 4.76
C VAL A 113 -0.06 18.48 3.74
N LYS A 114 0.52 17.33 3.50
CA LYS A 114 1.43 17.07 2.39
C LYS A 114 0.86 16.02 1.46
N ASN A 115 1.06 16.22 0.18
CA ASN A 115 0.71 15.26 -0.85
C ASN A 115 1.79 14.18 -0.93
N ILE A 116 1.36 12.95 -1.15
CA ILE A 116 2.24 11.80 -1.26
C ILE A 116 1.84 11.01 -2.51
N ILE A 117 2.82 10.60 -3.28
CA ILE A 117 2.66 9.59 -4.32
C ILE A 117 3.13 8.27 -3.75
N GLU A 118 2.21 7.34 -3.60
CA GLU A 118 2.51 5.96 -3.27
C GLU A 118 2.75 5.16 -4.54
N ILE A 119 3.87 4.45 -4.60
CA ILE A 119 4.18 3.49 -5.65
C ILE A 119 4.15 2.11 -5.02
N SER A 120 3.28 1.23 -5.48
CA SER A 120 3.14 -0.14 -4.99
C SER A 120 3.24 -1.16 -6.10
N ASN A 121 3.80 -2.34 -5.79
CA ASN A 121 3.90 -3.46 -6.72
C ASN A 121 3.90 -4.79 -5.97
N ASP A 122 3.30 -5.83 -6.55
CA ASP A 122 3.35 -7.20 -6.05
C ASP A 122 3.89 -8.15 -7.14
N GLU A 123 5.04 -8.76 -6.89
CA GLU A 123 5.68 -9.68 -7.84
C GLU A 123 4.89 -10.96 -8.11
N ILE A 124 3.97 -11.34 -7.23
CA ILE A 124 3.16 -12.55 -7.35
C ILE A 124 1.75 -12.31 -7.89
N LYS A 125 1.51 -11.14 -8.49
CA LYS A 125 0.25 -10.76 -9.16
C LYS A 125 -0.96 -10.46 -8.26
N ARG A 126 -0.82 -10.26 -6.99
CA ARG A 126 -1.96 -9.80 -6.19
C ARG A 126 -2.35 -8.38 -6.61
N GLU A 127 -1.34 -7.56 -6.94
CA GLU A 127 -1.52 -6.19 -7.39
C GLU A 127 -0.72 -5.86 -8.63
N ALA A 128 -1.18 -4.86 -9.37
CA ALA A 128 -0.45 -4.22 -10.46
C ALA A 128 0.63 -3.29 -9.90
N LEU A 129 1.57 -2.84 -10.74
CA LEU A 129 2.36 -1.65 -10.43
C LEU A 129 1.41 -0.45 -10.44
N LYS A 130 1.22 0.19 -9.29
CA LYS A 130 0.28 1.28 -9.09
C LYS A 130 0.98 2.53 -8.60
N PHE A 131 0.48 3.67 -9.04
CA PHE A 131 0.75 4.98 -8.48
C PHE A 131 -0.55 5.53 -7.92
N SER A 132 -0.55 5.86 -6.65
CA SER A 132 -1.74 6.32 -5.94
C SER A 132 -1.46 7.60 -5.17
N GLY A 133 -2.44 8.50 -5.13
CA GLY A 133 -2.41 9.68 -4.28
C GLY A 133 -2.75 9.31 -2.83
N VAL A 134 -1.92 9.74 -1.91
CA VAL A 134 -2.08 9.62 -0.46
C VAL A 134 -1.83 11.00 0.13
N CYS A 135 -2.34 11.27 1.30
CA CYS A 135 -2.00 12.48 2.04
C CYS A 135 -1.49 12.14 3.43
N SER A 136 -0.56 12.94 3.92
CA SER A 136 -0.22 12.98 5.33
C SER A 136 -0.79 14.24 5.98
N ILE A 137 -1.36 14.06 7.18
CA ILE A 137 -1.80 15.16 8.05
C ILE A 137 -0.76 15.30 9.13
N ILE A 138 -0.11 16.46 9.17
CA ILE A 138 0.86 16.83 10.20
C ILE A 138 0.16 17.72 11.22
N PHE A 139 0.17 17.31 12.49
CA PHE A 139 -0.52 18.00 13.57
C PHE A 139 0.30 17.96 14.86
N THR A 140 0.07 18.95 15.75
CA THR A 140 0.75 19.03 17.05
C THR A 140 -0.16 18.53 18.16
N TYR A 141 0.30 17.55 18.92
CA TYR A 141 -0.38 17.06 20.12
C TYR A 141 0.59 17.05 21.32
N LYS A 142 0.25 17.77 22.39
CA LYS A 142 1.10 17.92 23.59
C LYS A 142 2.55 18.35 23.27
N ASN A 143 2.70 19.36 22.43
CA ASN A 143 3.97 19.89 21.93
C ASN A 143 4.83 18.92 21.11
N LEU A 144 4.26 17.80 20.67
CA LEU A 144 4.91 16.85 19.79
C LEU A 144 4.24 16.91 18.42
N GLU A 145 5.04 17.09 17.38
CA GLU A 145 4.59 16.95 16.02
C GLU A 145 4.34 15.47 15.71
N LYS A 146 3.22 15.21 15.07
CA LYS A 146 2.78 13.87 14.66
C LYS A 146 2.29 13.90 13.24
N GLU A 147 2.43 12.78 12.57
CA GLU A 147 2.01 12.59 11.20
C GLU A 147 1.10 11.38 11.09
N LEU A 148 -0.01 11.53 10.39
CA LEU A 148 -0.98 10.47 10.12
C LEU A 148 -1.17 10.36 8.62
N PHE A 149 -0.94 9.16 8.08
CA PHE A 149 -1.25 8.86 6.69
C PHE A 149 -2.72 8.47 6.55
N ILE A 150 -3.38 9.05 5.54
CA ILE A 150 -4.75 8.69 5.17
C ILE A 150 -4.83 8.44 3.67
N LYS A 151 -5.54 7.37 3.31
CA LYS A 151 -5.64 6.91 1.93
C LYS A 151 -7.11 6.68 1.57
N PRO A 152 -7.62 7.30 0.50
CA PRO A 152 -8.96 7.01 0.01
C PRO A 152 -9.04 5.62 -0.63
N HIS A 153 -10.23 5.22 -1.02
CA HIS A 153 -10.44 4.01 -1.82
C HIS A 153 -9.64 4.08 -3.13
N GLU A 154 -9.20 2.93 -3.61
CA GLU A 154 -8.33 2.77 -4.80
C GLU A 154 -8.83 3.59 -6.02
N ILE A 155 -10.13 3.63 -6.27
CA ILE A 155 -10.70 4.38 -7.41
C ILE A 155 -10.41 5.89 -7.31
N LYS A 156 -10.48 6.46 -6.11
CA LYS A 156 -10.24 7.90 -5.88
C LYS A 156 -8.75 8.25 -5.81
N SER A 157 -7.94 7.33 -5.31
CA SER A 157 -6.50 7.57 -5.15
C SER A 157 -5.68 7.26 -6.40
N LYS A 158 -6.27 6.55 -7.36
CA LYS A 158 -5.54 6.05 -8.54
C LYS A 158 -5.04 7.18 -9.43
N ILE A 159 -3.72 7.25 -9.59
CA ILE A 159 -3.05 8.10 -10.58
C ILE A 159 -2.87 7.29 -11.86
N LEU A 160 -2.18 6.15 -11.79
CA LEU A 160 -2.00 5.22 -12.88
C LEU A 160 -1.86 3.78 -12.39
N SER A 161 -1.99 2.81 -13.29
CA SER A 161 -1.82 1.39 -12.96
C SER A 161 -1.37 0.60 -14.18
N ILE A 162 -0.27 -0.13 -14.04
CA ILE A 162 0.32 -0.99 -15.06
C ILE A 162 0.10 -2.43 -14.65
N LYS A 163 -0.76 -3.13 -15.39
CA LYS A 163 -1.03 -4.55 -15.13
C LYS A 163 0.14 -5.41 -15.59
N HIS A 164 0.44 -6.48 -14.88
CA HIS A 164 1.49 -7.44 -15.24
C HIS A 164 1.25 -8.16 -16.60
N ASN A 165 0.08 -8.04 -17.17
CA ASN A 165 -0.21 -8.56 -18.51
C ASN A 165 -0.15 -7.50 -19.64
N GLN A 166 0.18 -6.26 -19.32
CA GLN A 166 0.39 -5.22 -20.33
C GLN A 166 1.75 -5.38 -21.00
N VAL A 167 1.78 -5.19 -22.33
CA VAL A 167 3.04 -5.17 -23.08
C VAL A 167 3.84 -3.92 -22.71
N PRO A 168 5.19 -3.97 -22.75
CA PRO A 168 6.04 -2.86 -22.31
C PRO A 168 5.73 -1.52 -23.00
N LYS A 169 5.38 -1.52 -24.27
CA LYS A 169 5.01 -0.31 -25.00
C LYS A 169 3.81 0.40 -24.36
N THR A 170 2.72 -0.33 -24.12
CA THR A 170 1.51 0.21 -23.48
C THR A 170 1.80 0.61 -22.03
N ALA A 171 2.67 -0.12 -21.34
CA ALA A 171 3.08 0.24 -19.98
C ALA A 171 3.81 1.58 -19.94
N ILE A 172 4.68 1.86 -20.91
CA ILE A 172 5.37 3.17 -21.03
C ILE A 172 4.38 4.29 -21.30
N GLU A 173 3.42 4.07 -22.22
CA GLU A 173 2.35 5.03 -22.52
C GLU A 173 1.50 5.36 -21.28
N GLU A 174 1.24 4.37 -20.41
CA GLU A 174 0.52 4.58 -19.14
C GLU A 174 1.28 5.48 -18.16
N LEU A 175 2.62 5.52 -18.22
CA LEU A 175 3.41 6.38 -17.32
C LEU A 175 3.14 7.88 -17.55
N ASP A 176 2.71 8.28 -18.75
CA ASP A 176 2.33 9.66 -19.04
C ASP A 176 1.12 10.12 -18.21
N ASN A 177 0.34 9.16 -17.65
CA ASN A 177 -0.77 9.47 -16.76
C ASN A 177 -0.34 9.97 -15.39
N ILE A 178 0.96 9.99 -15.06
CA ILE A 178 1.47 10.62 -13.82
C ILE A 178 1.05 12.09 -13.69
N LYS A 179 0.86 12.79 -14.79
CA LYS A 179 0.30 14.16 -14.84
C LYS A 179 -1.06 14.30 -14.16
N ASN A 180 -1.80 13.19 -13.98
CA ASN A 180 -3.07 13.19 -13.25
C ASN A 180 -2.86 13.32 -11.72
N SER A 181 -1.62 13.26 -11.23
CA SER A 181 -1.32 13.38 -9.79
C SER A 181 -1.82 14.70 -9.20
N GLU A 182 -1.65 15.81 -9.90
CA GLU A 182 -2.13 17.12 -9.45
C GLU A 182 -3.65 17.14 -9.24
N LYS A 183 -4.39 16.58 -10.21
CA LYS A 183 -5.86 16.47 -10.10
C LYS A 183 -6.26 15.60 -8.91
N VAL A 184 -5.65 14.44 -8.77
CA VAL A 184 -5.92 13.50 -7.66
C VAL A 184 -5.62 14.18 -6.32
N HIS A 185 -4.47 14.83 -6.19
CA HIS A 185 -4.09 15.52 -4.96
C HIS A 185 -5.01 16.69 -4.63
N LYS A 186 -5.47 17.45 -5.64
CA LYS A 186 -6.45 18.52 -5.43
C LYS A 186 -7.77 17.96 -4.89
N GLU A 187 -8.29 16.91 -5.50
CA GLU A 187 -9.53 16.25 -5.03
C GLU A 187 -9.37 15.71 -3.60
N LEU A 188 -8.21 15.12 -3.28
CA LEU A 188 -7.90 14.65 -1.94
C LEU A 188 -7.82 15.80 -0.94
N PHE A 189 -7.18 16.92 -1.29
CA PHE A 189 -7.11 18.08 -0.43
C PHE A 189 -8.49 18.68 -0.17
N ASP A 190 -9.33 18.78 -1.20
CA ASP A 190 -10.71 19.25 -1.06
C ASP A 190 -11.52 18.38 -0.08
N ASP A 191 -11.26 17.08 -0.09
CA ASP A 191 -11.87 16.15 0.86
C ASP A 191 -11.30 16.36 2.28
N ILE A 192 -9.98 16.41 2.43
CA ILE A 192 -9.31 16.55 3.74
C ILE A 192 -9.63 17.88 4.40
N SER A 193 -9.85 18.94 3.63
CA SER A 193 -10.21 20.26 4.18
C SER A 193 -11.49 20.21 5.04
N LYS A 194 -12.39 19.28 4.75
CA LYS A 194 -13.63 19.04 5.51
C LYS A 194 -13.39 18.54 6.94
N ILE A 195 -12.19 18.03 7.24
CA ILE A 195 -11.83 17.57 8.59
C ILE A 195 -11.89 18.73 9.59
N SER A 196 -11.53 19.94 9.16
CA SER A 196 -11.58 21.15 9.99
C SER A 196 -13.01 21.53 10.44
N GLU A 197 -14.04 21.00 9.76
CA GLU A 197 -15.44 21.25 10.02
C GLU A 197 -16.11 20.19 10.92
N ILE A 198 -15.36 19.18 11.36
CA ILE A 198 -15.89 18.12 12.22
C ILE A 198 -16.27 18.70 13.58
N LYS A 199 -17.58 18.70 13.89
CA LYS A 199 -18.13 19.21 15.15
C LYS A 199 -18.18 18.15 16.26
N ASN A 200 -18.27 16.88 15.89
CA ASN A 200 -18.38 15.76 16.84
C ASN A 200 -17.31 14.69 16.56
N PRO A 201 -16.09 14.86 17.07
CA PRO A 201 -15.01 13.88 16.90
C PRO A 201 -15.32 12.52 17.52
N GLU A 202 -16.06 12.49 18.62
CA GLU A 202 -16.45 11.24 19.30
C GLU A 202 -17.33 10.35 18.41
N GLN A 203 -18.21 10.95 17.60
CA GLN A 203 -19.02 10.21 16.63
C GLN A 203 -18.13 9.56 15.54
N ILE A 204 -17.12 10.26 15.07
CA ILE A 204 -16.17 9.72 14.08
C ILE A 204 -15.38 8.54 14.66
N LYS A 205 -14.89 8.67 15.90
CA LYS A 205 -14.26 7.57 16.64
C LYS A 205 -15.17 6.35 16.74
N PHE A 206 -16.44 6.58 17.06
CA PHE A 206 -17.44 5.50 17.14
C PHE A 206 -17.69 4.81 15.79
N LEU A 207 -17.68 5.55 14.68
CA LEU A 207 -17.79 4.95 13.35
C LEU A 207 -16.62 3.99 13.06
N ILE A 208 -15.39 4.39 13.38
CA ILE A 208 -14.22 3.50 13.23
C ILE A 208 -14.34 2.29 14.14
N LYS A 209 -14.70 2.49 15.42
CA LYS A 209 -14.92 1.38 16.35
C LYS A 209 -15.86 0.34 15.77
N ARG A 210 -17.02 0.77 15.24
CA ARG A 210 -17.99 -0.13 14.59
C ARG A 210 -17.45 -0.84 13.36
N LYS A 211 -16.63 -0.16 12.54
CA LYS A 211 -15.97 -0.79 11.37
C LYS A 211 -15.01 -1.88 11.82
N VAL A 212 -14.18 -1.61 12.81
CA VAL A 212 -13.23 -2.57 13.37
C VAL A 212 -13.98 -3.76 14.01
N GLU A 213 -15.05 -3.53 14.76
CA GLU A 213 -15.88 -4.59 15.35
C GLU A 213 -16.45 -5.53 14.29
N LYS A 214 -16.92 -4.99 13.15
CA LYS A 214 -17.52 -5.75 12.06
C LYS A 214 -16.50 -6.35 11.09
N ALA A 215 -15.25 -5.91 11.15
CA ALA A 215 -14.21 -6.43 10.26
C ALA A 215 -14.02 -7.93 10.46
N LYS A 216 -14.09 -8.67 9.33
CA LYS A 216 -13.95 -10.14 9.28
C LYS A 216 -12.61 -10.58 8.73
N SER A 217 -11.81 -9.65 8.18
CA SER A 217 -10.51 -9.98 7.59
C SER A 217 -9.55 -10.52 8.65
N GLU A 218 -8.74 -11.49 8.26
CA GLU A 218 -7.75 -12.09 9.15
C GLU A 218 -6.67 -11.08 9.56
N GLU A 219 -6.36 -10.14 8.65
CA GLU A 219 -5.35 -9.12 8.85
C GLU A 219 -5.64 -8.29 10.11
N ILE A 220 -6.87 -7.81 10.26
CA ILE A 220 -7.24 -6.98 11.40
C ILE A 220 -7.47 -7.78 12.68
N LYS A 221 -7.78 -9.07 12.59
CA LYS A 221 -8.09 -9.92 13.77
C LYS A 221 -6.97 -9.90 14.79
N ARG A 222 -5.71 -9.93 14.33
CA ARG A 222 -4.53 -9.93 15.19
C ARG A 222 -4.47 -8.71 16.10
N TYR A 223 -4.83 -7.54 15.61
CA TYR A 223 -4.74 -6.26 16.31
C TYR A 223 -6.09 -5.76 16.85
N LYS A 224 -7.18 -6.45 16.53
CA LYS A 224 -8.55 -6.00 16.80
C LYS A 224 -8.78 -5.64 18.26
N THR A 225 -8.35 -6.47 19.18
CA THR A 225 -8.55 -6.25 20.62
C THR A 225 -7.85 -4.98 21.10
N GLU A 226 -6.60 -4.76 20.65
CA GLU A 226 -5.80 -3.61 21.03
C GLU A 226 -6.33 -2.33 20.42
N ILE A 227 -6.72 -2.37 19.15
CA ILE A 227 -7.36 -1.24 18.46
C ILE A 227 -8.67 -0.84 19.15
N LEU A 228 -9.52 -1.81 19.50
CA LEU A 228 -10.78 -1.54 20.19
C LEU A 228 -10.55 -1.00 21.60
N ARG A 229 -9.50 -1.46 22.29
CA ARG A 229 -9.09 -0.91 23.60
C ARG A 229 -8.68 0.56 23.48
N GLU A 230 -7.82 0.92 22.50
CA GLU A 230 -7.44 2.33 22.26
C GLU A 230 -8.65 3.20 21.93
N LEU A 231 -9.56 2.73 21.07
CA LEU A 231 -10.77 3.45 20.70
C LEU A 231 -11.76 3.61 21.90
N THR A 232 -11.76 2.67 22.82
CA THR A 232 -12.68 2.72 23.98
C THR A 232 -12.15 3.58 25.12
N ASN A 233 -10.84 3.47 25.42
CA ASN A 233 -10.23 4.11 26.58
C ASN A 233 -9.89 5.60 26.37
N ASN A 234 -9.85 6.06 25.13
CA ASN A 234 -9.58 7.46 24.83
C ASN A 234 -10.85 8.20 24.47
N THR A 235 -11.29 9.13 25.34
CA THR A 235 -12.30 10.12 24.97
C THR A 235 -11.69 11.20 24.11
N VAL A 236 -12.43 11.72 23.13
CA VAL A 236 -11.95 12.76 22.22
C VAL A 236 -12.93 13.94 22.21
N SER A 237 -12.44 15.13 22.52
CA SER A 237 -13.20 16.36 22.58
C SER A 237 -12.99 17.25 21.36
N ASN A 238 -11.89 17.05 20.63
CA ASN A 238 -11.51 17.83 19.46
C ASN A 238 -10.85 16.96 18.41
N ILE A 239 -10.66 17.55 17.22
CA ILE A 239 -10.10 16.85 16.06
C ILE A 239 -8.65 16.40 16.28
N ILE A 240 -7.82 17.18 17.00
CA ILE A 240 -6.43 16.84 17.25
C ILE A 240 -6.32 15.60 18.15
N GLU A 241 -7.18 15.48 19.15
CA GLU A 241 -7.25 14.27 19.99
C GLU A 241 -7.69 13.06 19.17
N LEU A 242 -8.66 13.22 18.28
CA LEU A 242 -9.08 12.16 17.38
C LEU A 242 -7.93 11.69 16.47
N LEU A 243 -7.22 12.62 15.81
CA LEU A 243 -6.08 12.28 14.98
C LEU A 243 -4.96 11.60 15.78
N ASN A 244 -4.75 12.02 17.03
CA ASN A 244 -3.80 11.36 17.92
C ASN A 244 -4.20 9.92 18.28
N VAL A 245 -5.47 9.65 18.50
CA VAL A 245 -5.97 8.28 18.70
C VAL A 245 -5.76 7.45 17.44
N PHE A 246 -6.04 8.02 16.27
CA PHE A 246 -5.81 7.33 14.99
C PHE A 246 -4.34 7.02 14.74
N LYS A 247 -3.44 7.96 15.07
CA LYS A 247 -1.99 7.70 14.99
C LYS A 247 -1.54 6.58 15.90
N LYS A 248 -2.06 6.50 17.12
CA LYS A 248 -1.77 5.38 18.01
C LYS A 248 -2.23 4.05 17.44
N ILE A 249 -3.43 4.01 16.85
CA ILE A 249 -3.96 2.79 16.21
C ILE A 249 -3.12 2.38 15.00
N GLU A 250 -2.70 3.32 14.16
CA GLU A 250 -1.81 3.03 13.04
C GLU A 250 -0.51 2.39 13.52
N LEU A 251 0.07 2.90 14.61
CA LEU A 251 1.31 2.39 15.18
C LEU A 251 1.19 0.98 15.78
N LEU A 252 0.01 0.55 16.21
CA LEU A 252 -0.19 -0.83 16.69
C LEU A 252 0.01 -1.86 15.58
N ALA A 253 -0.24 -1.49 14.33
CA ALA A 253 -0.17 -2.37 13.19
C ALA A 253 0.96 -2.02 12.21
N ASN A 254 1.96 -1.24 12.62
CA ASN A 254 3.00 -0.71 11.74
C ASN A 254 3.88 -1.78 11.07
N GLU A 255 3.96 -2.99 11.63
CA GLU A 255 4.68 -4.13 11.05
C GLU A 255 3.85 -4.94 10.04
N ASP A 256 2.54 -4.66 9.97
CA ASP A 256 1.61 -5.35 9.08
C ASP A 256 1.06 -4.38 8.03
N ILE A 257 1.62 -4.48 6.83
CA ILE A 257 1.32 -3.57 5.71
C ILE A 257 -0.17 -3.60 5.35
N GLU A 258 -0.78 -4.79 5.30
CA GLU A 258 -2.17 -4.97 4.89
C GLU A 258 -3.14 -4.37 5.94
N THR A 259 -2.85 -4.62 7.23
CA THR A 259 -3.62 -4.02 8.32
C THR A 259 -3.47 -2.50 8.36
N THR A 260 -2.26 -1.99 8.20
CA THR A 260 -2.00 -0.54 8.19
C THR A 260 -2.74 0.15 7.04
N GLU A 261 -2.74 -0.45 5.85
CA GLU A 261 -3.48 0.09 4.70
C GLU A 261 -5.00 0.10 4.95
N TYR A 262 -5.53 -0.99 5.48
CA TYR A 262 -6.94 -1.05 5.85
C TYR A 262 -7.31 0.03 6.88
N LEU A 263 -6.46 0.27 7.88
CA LEU A 263 -6.68 1.31 8.89
C LEU A 263 -6.66 2.70 8.25
N ARG A 264 -5.69 3.02 7.40
CA ARG A 264 -5.62 4.29 6.66
C ARG A 264 -6.89 4.55 5.84
N PHE A 265 -7.41 3.50 5.21
CA PHE A 265 -8.65 3.56 4.44
C PHE A 265 -9.89 3.79 5.31
N ILE A 266 -10.09 3.03 6.39
CA ILE A 266 -11.26 3.24 7.26
C ILE A 266 -11.22 4.58 8.00
N MET A 267 -10.02 5.10 8.30
CA MET A 267 -9.85 6.44 8.85
C MET A 267 -10.28 7.50 7.84
N TYR A 268 -9.86 7.37 6.59
CA TYR A 268 -10.34 8.25 5.52
C TYR A 268 -11.87 8.21 5.42
N GLN A 269 -12.45 7.02 5.34
CA GLN A 269 -13.90 6.87 5.25
C GLN A 269 -14.64 7.52 6.43
N ALA A 270 -14.15 7.34 7.64
CA ALA A 270 -14.81 7.91 8.82
C ALA A 270 -14.64 9.43 8.88
N LEU A 271 -13.46 9.96 8.58
CA LEU A 271 -13.18 11.40 8.63
C LEU A 271 -13.89 12.19 7.52
N ILE A 272 -13.91 11.65 6.33
CA ILE A 272 -14.36 12.34 5.12
C ILE A 272 -15.77 11.93 4.71
N GLU A 273 -15.99 10.63 4.56
CA GLU A 273 -17.27 10.10 4.06
C GLU A 273 -18.32 9.96 5.17
N LYS A 274 -17.91 10.05 6.44
CA LYS A 274 -18.79 9.91 7.64
C LYS A 274 -19.60 8.62 7.63
N ARG A 275 -19.01 7.52 7.15
CA ARG A 275 -19.61 6.20 6.98
C ARG A 275 -19.04 5.15 7.92
#